data_d804aa63f5eec93d987b9e84bb18a630
#
_entry.id   d804aa63f5eec93d987b9e84bb18a630
#
_cell.length_a   1.000
_cell.length_b   1.000
_cell.length_c   1.000
_cell.angle_alpha   90.00
_cell.angle_beta   90.00
_cell.angle_gamma   90.00
#
_symmetry.space_group_name_H-M   'P 1'
#
loop_
_entity.id
_entity.type
_entity.pdbx_description
1 polymer ?
#
loop_
_entity_poly.entity_id
_entity_poly.type
_entity_poly.pdbx_seq_one_letter_code
_entity_poly.pdbx_strand_id
1 'polypeptide(L)'
;ELGLMIRGANIDNPVLLFLAGGPGGSELGAMRRHLPELEKYFTVVTWDQRGAGTSYAQLDPTATVTLDGYVSDTIALTNYLRARFDTKDIYLLGQSWGTTLGVLAVQEEPQLYRAFIGTGQMVSQSATDQIFYNDTLAWAAVDGRVG
;
A
#
# COMPACT_ATOMS: atom_id res chain seq x y z
N GLU A 1 1.52 -16.91 4.76
CA GLU A 1 2.68 -16.49 3.95
C GLU A 1 2.24 -15.44 2.95
N LEU A 2 3.04 -14.37 2.76
CA LEU A 2 2.72 -13.28 1.83
C LEU A 2 3.79 -13.21 0.75
N GLY A 3 3.36 -12.97 -0.49
CA GLY A 3 4.26 -12.81 -1.63
C GLY A 3 4.88 -11.41 -1.64
N LEU A 4 6.21 -11.34 -1.84
CA LEU A 4 6.92 -10.07 -1.90
C LEU A 4 8.01 -10.09 -2.98
N MET A 5 8.36 -8.92 -3.48
CA MET A 5 9.46 -8.67 -4.40
C MET A 5 10.39 -7.63 -3.80
N ILE A 6 11.68 -7.96 -3.74
CA ILE A 6 12.73 -7.06 -3.24
C ILE A 6 13.70 -6.77 -4.39
N ARG A 7 13.93 -5.50 -4.69
CA ARG A 7 14.80 -5.06 -5.79
C ARG A 7 15.58 -3.81 -5.38
N GLY A 8 16.82 -3.74 -5.80
CA GLY A 8 17.69 -2.58 -5.57
C GLY A 8 19.02 -2.76 -6.26
N ALA A 9 19.69 -1.67 -6.60
CA ALA A 9 21.02 -1.68 -7.24
C ALA A 9 22.14 -1.94 -6.23
N ASN A 10 21.94 -1.58 -4.95
CA ASN A 10 22.90 -1.78 -3.87
C ASN A 10 22.17 -2.22 -2.60
N ILE A 11 22.72 -3.23 -1.92
CA ILE A 11 22.18 -3.76 -0.66
C ILE A 11 22.22 -2.73 0.48
N ASP A 12 23.15 -1.78 0.41
CA ASP A 12 23.33 -0.72 1.41
C ASP A 12 22.34 0.45 1.23
N ASN A 13 21.54 0.43 0.17
CA ASN A 13 20.53 1.45 -0.04
C ASN A 13 19.44 1.37 1.05
N PRO A 14 18.89 2.53 1.47
CA PRO A 14 17.77 2.53 2.41
C PRO A 14 16.58 1.74 1.88
N VAL A 15 15.87 1.07 2.78
CA VAL A 15 14.70 0.25 2.42
C VAL A 15 13.47 1.13 2.23
N LEU A 16 12.75 0.92 1.13
CA LEU A 16 11.48 1.55 0.80
C LEU A 16 10.42 0.46 0.66
N LEU A 17 9.46 0.42 1.58
CA LEU A 17 8.29 -0.45 1.49
C LEU A 17 7.16 0.27 0.76
N PHE A 18 6.70 -0.31 -0.33
CA PHE A 18 5.56 0.19 -1.11
C PHE A 18 4.26 -0.49 -0.68
N LEU A 19 3.25 0.32 -0.37
CA LEU A 19 1.90 -0.08 -0.04
C LEU A 19 0.97 0.20 -1.22
N ALA A 20 0.55 -0.87 -1.88
CA ALA A 20 -0.30 -0.83 -3.06
C ALA A 20 -1.69 -0.24 -2.78
N GLY A 21 -2.31 0.29 -3.82
CA GLY A 21 -3.72 0.67 -3.83
C GLY A 21 -4.67 -0.53 -3.77
N GLY A 22 -5.95 -0.25 -3.72
CA GLY A 22 -7.01 -1.28 -3.68
C GLY A 22 -8.07 -0.99 -2.62
N PRO A 23 -8.29 -1.85 -1.61
CA PRO A 23 -7.59 -3.11 -1.29
C PRO A 23 -7.71 -4.20 -2.37
N GLY A 24 -6.75 -5.13 -2.38
CA GLY A 24 -6.78 -6.31 -3.25
C GLY A 24 -6.02 -6.16 -4.59
N GLY A 25 -5.41 -5.01 -4.85
CA GLY A 25 -4.54 -4.80 -6.01
C GLY A 25 -3.17 -5.46 -5.83
N SER A 26 -2.60 -5.95 -6.95
CA SER A 26 -1.20 -6.40 -7.02
C SER A 26 -0.40 -5.44 -7.89
N GLU A 27 0.60 -4.82 -7.31
CA GLU A 27 1.45 -3.81 -7.96
C GLU A 27 2.88 -4.33 -8.26
N LEU A 28 3.15 -5.63 -8.04
CA LEU A 28 4.49 -6.21 -8.26
C LEU A 28 4.99 -5.96 -9.69
N GLY A 29 4.13 -6.21 -10.69
CA GLY A 29 4.46 -6.01 -12.10
C GLY A 29 4.60 -4.54 -12.49
N ALA A 30 3.72 -3.69 -11.98
CA ALA A 30 3.72 -2.26 -12.27
C ALA A 30 4.96 -1.57 -11.69
N MET A 31 5.30 -1.83 -10.43
CA MET A 31 6.48 -1.29 -9.79
C MET A 31 7.75 -1.68 -10.53
N ARG A 32 7.88 -2.96 -10.89
CA ARG A 32 9.02 -3.46 -11.66
C ARG A 32 9.16 -2.76 -13.02
N ARG A 33 8.05 -2.52 -13.70
CA ARG A 33 8.04 -1.98 -15.07
C ARG A 33 8.22 -0.46 -15.11
N HIS A 34 7.55 0.25 -14.21
CA HIS A 34 7.37 1.70 -14.34
C HIS A 34 8.24 2.52 -13.38
N LEU A 35 8.74 1.92 -12.30
CA LEU A 35 9.53 2.63 -11.29
C LEU A 35 10.92 2.03 -11.02
N PRO A 36 11.64 1.52 -12.06
CA PRO A 36 12.99 0.96 -11.85
C PRO A 36 14.00 2.02 -11.39
N GLU A 37 13.73 3.30 -11.63
CA GLU A 37 14.59 4.39 -11.19
C GLU A 37 14.72 4.47 -9.66
N LEU A 38 13.69 4.09 -8.91
CA LEU A 38 13.74 4.03 -7.46
C LEU A 38 14.79 3.02 -6.96
N GLU A 39 15.02 1.95 -7.71
CA GLU A 39 15.98 0.89 -7.37
C GLU A 39 17.44 1.39 -7.33
N LYS A 40 17.73 2.55 -7.95
CA LYS A 40 19.05 3.18 -7.88
C LYS A 40 19.35 3.77 -6.50
N TYR A 41 18.31 4.19 -5.77
CA TYR A 41 18.42 4.94 -4.53
C TYR A 41 17.90 4.18 -3.32
N PHE A 42 17.07 3.17 -3.54
CA PHE A 42 16.41 2.39 -2.51
C PHE A 42 16.51 0.89 -2.79
N THR A 43 16.49 0.12 -1.72
CA THR A 43 16.03 -1.27 -1.80
C THR A 43 14.51 -1.25 -1.72
N VAL A 44 13.87 -1.35 -2.89
CA VAL A 44 12.42 -1.26 -3.06
C VAL A 44 11.79 -2.61 -2.75
N VAL A 45 10.84 -2.62 -1.83
CA VAL A 45 10.05 -3.78 -1.46
C VAL A 45 8.60 -3.54 -1.84
N THR A 46 8.09 -4.38 -2.73
CA THR A 46 6.68 -4.44 -3.11
C THR A 46 6.12 -5.78 -2.68
N TRP A 47 4.92 -5.81 -2.14
CA TRP A 47 4.29 -7.03 -1.65
C TRP A 47 2.83 -7.11 -2.05
N ASP A 48 2.34 -8.33 -2.17
CA ASP A 48 0.92 -8.60 -2.31
C ASP A 48 0.31 -8.71 -0.91
N GLN A 49 -0.60 -7.80 -0.59
CA GLN A 49 -1.32 -7.79 0.68
C GLN A 49 -2.17 -9.08 0.80
N ARG A 50 -2.61 -9.40 2.02
CA ARG A 50 -3.47 -10.58 2.23
C ARG A 50 -4.68 -10.56 1.28
N GLY A 51 -4.96 -11.69 0.63
CA GLY A 51 -6.04 -11.84 -0.32
C GLY A 51 -5.79 -11.20 -1.70
N ALA A 52 -4.58 -10.68 -1.98
CA ALA A 52 -4.22 -10.11 -3.27
C ALA A 52 -3.13 -10.92 -3.99
N GLY A 53 -3.12 -10.88 -5.30
CA GLY A 53 -2.08 -11.42 -6.17
C GLY A 53 -1.55 -12.79 -5.73
N THR A 54 -0.24 -12.90 -5.53
CA THR A 54 0.42 -14.14 -5.11
C THR A 54 0.11 -14.55 -3.67
N SER A 55 -0.44 -13.64 -2.85
CA SER A 55 -0.88 -13.93 -1.48
C SER A 55 -2.32 -14.48 -1.40
N TYR A 56 -3.07 -14.48 -2.52
CA TYR A 56 -4.48 -14.89 -2.54
C TYR A 56 -4.69 -16.33 -2.07
N ALA A 57 -3.88 -17.27 -2.53
CA ALA A 57 -4.00 -18.69 -2.21
C ALA A 57 -3.74 -19.02 -0.72
N GLN A 58 -3.16 -18.08 0.02
CA GLN A 58 -2.86 -18.23 1.45
C GLN A 58 -3.98 -17.70 2.35
N LEU A 59 -4.99 -17.05 1.79
CA LEU A 59 -6.14 -16.55 2.53
C LEU A 59 -7.08 -17.72 2.84
N ASP A 60 -7.39 -17.91 4.12
CA ASP A 60 -8.50 -18.76 4.52
C ASP A 60 -9.82 -18.14 4.02
N PRO A 61 -10.60 -18.82 3.17
CA PRO A 61 -11.85 -18.27 2.62
C PRO A 61 -12.89 -17.93 3.70
N THR A 62 -12.74 -18.48 4.91
CA THR A 62 -13.64 -18.21 6.05
C THR A 62 -13.14 -17.09 6.96
N ALA A 63 -11.90 -16.62 6.75
CA ALA A 63 -11.31 -15.58 7.57
C ALA A 63 -11.91 -14.21 7.24
N THR A 64 -12.27 -13.46 8.28
CA THR A 64 -12.63 -12.05 8.13
C THR A 64 -11.38 -11.21 7.90
N VAL A 65 -11.33 -10.54 6.77
CA VAL A 65 -10.27 -9.58 6.47
C VAL A 65 -10.65 -8.23 7.09
N THR A 66 -9.79 -7.68 7.95
CA THR A 66 -10.02 -6.43 8.67
C THR A 66 -8.95 -5.40 8.37
N LEU A 67 -9.27 -4.12 8.55
CA LEU A 67 -8.31 -3.02 8.43
C LEU A 67 -7.13 -3.22 9.40
N ASP A 68 -7.41 -3.53 10.66
CA ASP A 68 -6.39 -3.79 11.68
C ASP A 68 -5.47 -4.95 11.27
N GLY A 69 -6.01 -5.96 10.60
CA GLY A 69 -5.23 -7.06 10.06
C GLY A 69 -4.23 -6.60 8.98
N TYR A 70 -4.61 -5.70 8.10
CA TYR A 70 -3.70 -5.12 7.11
C TYR A 70 -2.62 -4.23 7.75
N VAL A 71 -2.99 -3.45 8.77
CA VAL A 71 -2.02 -2.63 9.53
C VAL A 71 -1.02 -3.53 10.24
N SER A 72 -1.48 -4.57 10.93
CA SER A 72 -0.62 -5.56 11.60
C SER A 72 0.33 -6.26 10.63
N ASP A 73 -0.14 -6.65 9.43
CA ASP A 73 0.72 -7.23 8.40
C ASP A 73 1.80 -6.22 7.92
N THR A 74 1.42 -4.95 7.75
CA THR A 74 2.35 -3.89 7.35
C THR A 74 3.46 -3.71 8.39
N ILE A 75 3.11 -3.68 9.67
CA ILE A 75 4.05 -3.57 10.79
C ILE A 75 4.94 -4.82 10.89
N ALA A 76 4.34 -6.01 10.76
CA ALA A 76 5.09 -7.27 10.78
C ALA A 76 6.11 -7.35 9.64
N LEU A 77 5.70 -6.97 8.41
CA LEU A 77 6.61 -6.89 7.26
C LEU A 77 7.70 -5.85 7.48
N THR A 78 7.36 -4.68 8.02
CA THR A 78 8.34 -3.64 8.35
C THR A 78 9.41 -4.18 9.32
N ASN A 79 9.00 -4.86 10.38
CA ASN A 79 9.95 -5.46 11.34
C ASN A 79 10.80 -6.57 10.71
N TYR A 80 10.22 -7.40 9.83
CA TYR A 80 10.98 -8.38 9.06
C TYR A 80 12.06 -7.71 8.20
N LEU A 81 11.71 -6.63 7.49
CA LEU A 81 12.65 -5.90 6.63
C LEU A 81 13.76 -5.22 7.43
N ARG A 82 13.42 -4.63 8.57
CA ARG A 82 14.41 -4.03 9.47
C ARG A 82 15.43 -5.05 9.96
N ALA A 83 14.97 -6.22 10.37
CA ALA A 83 15.86 -7.31 10.80
C ALA A 83 16.69 -7.88 9.63
N ARG A 84 16.09 -8.00 8.43
CA ARG A 84 16.76 -8.53 7.24
C ARG A 84 17.88 -7.64 6.73
N PHE A 85 17.70 -6.33 6.79
CA PHE A 85 18.63 -5.33 6.26
C PHE A 85 19.43 -4.61 7.34
N ASP A 86 19.35 -5.08 8.59
CA ASP A 86 20.04 -4.50 9.77
C ASP A 86 19.85 -2.97 9.84
N THR A 87 18.61 -2.52 9.68
CA THR A 87 18.28 -1.08 9.70
C THR A 87 17.33 -0.73 10.84
N LYS A 88 17.51 0.46 11.41
CA LYS A 88 16.68 0.95 12.51
C LYS A 88 15.27 1.31 12.05
N ASP A 89 15.15 1.91 10.88
CA ASP A 89 13.91 2.43 10.31
C ASP A 89 13.91 2.28 8.79
N ILE A 90 12.73 2.35 8.16
CA ILE A 90 12.56 2.26 6.72
C ILE A 90 11.73 3.43 6.19
N TYR A 91 11.76 3.65 4.88
CA TYR A 91 10.84 4.54 4.19
C TYR A 91 9.55 3.79 3.82
N LEU A 92 8.42 4.50 3.90
CA LEU A 92 7.12 3.96 3.55
C LEU A 92 6.51 4.81 2.43
N LEU A 93 6.08 4.18 1.34
CA LEU A 93 5.42 4.82 0.21
C LEU A 93 4.04 4.19 0.01
N GLY A 94 2.99 4.97 0.23
CA GLY A 94 1.61 4.52 0.03
C GLY A 94 0.97 5.14 -1.21
N GLN A 95 0.18 4.36 -1.94
CA GLN A 95 -0.60 4.81 -3.07
C GLN A 95 -2.08 4.52 -2.84
N SER A 96 -2.98 5.53 -2.95
CA SER A 96 -4.42 5.36 -2.78
C SER A 96 -4.76 4.66 -1.45
N TRP A 97 -5.40 3.49 -1.45
CA TRP A 97 -5.64 2.65 -0.26
C TRP A 97 -4.38 2.45 0.60
N GLY A 98 -3.22 2.28 -0.04
CA GLY A 98 -1.94 2.15 0.67
C GLY A 98 -1.58 3.38 1.51
N THR A 99 -2.16 4.55 1.24
CA THR A 99 -1.98 5.74 2.07
C THR A 99 -2.73 5.63 3.40
N THR A 100 -3.89 5.01 3.40
CA THR A 100 -4.63 4.71 4.65
C THR A 100 -3.83 3.78 5.54
N LEU A 101 -3.30 2.68 4.97
CA LEU A 101 -2.44 1.75 5.70
C LEU A 101 -1.18 2.43 6.23
N GLY A 102 -0.54 3.26 5.39
CA GLY A 102 0.68 3.98 5.78
C GLY A 102 0.46 4.94 6.95
N VAL A 103 -0.62 5.71 6.92
CA VAL A 103 -0.98 6.61 8.03
C VAL A 103 -1.22 5.84 9.32
N LEU A 104 -2.01 4.75 9.26
CA LEU A 104 -2.33 3.96 10.44
C LEU A 104 -1.09 3.24 11.01
N ALA A 105 -0.25 2.66 10.14
CA ALA A 105 0.98 2.01 10.56
C ALA A 105 1.97 3.00 11.22
N VAL A 106 2.10 4.21 10.65
CA VAL A 106 2.93 5.28 11.24
C VAL A 106 2.34 5.79 12.55
N GLN A 107 1.02 5.88 12.65
CA GLN A 107 0.36 6.29 13.89
C GLN A 107 0.58 5.26 15.02
N GLU A 108 0.55 3.98 14.70
CA GLU A 108 0.73 2.89 15.68
C GLU A 108 2.20 2.72 16.08
N GLU A 109 3.13 2.76 15.12
CA GLU A 109 4.55 2.49 15.35
C GLU A 109 5.46 3.52 14.64
N PRO A 110 5.41 4.82 15.01
CA PRO A 110 6.10 5.88 14.30
C PRO A 110 7.63 5.71 14.24
N GLN A 111 8.22 5.04 15.24
CA GLN A 111 9.68 4.83 15.32
C GLN A 111 10.22 3.83 14.30
N LEU A 112 9.36 3.09 13.61
CA LEU A 112 9.75 2.14 12.57
C LEU A 112 10.02 2.82 11.23
N TYR A 113 9.58 4.08 11.08
CA TYR A 113 9.56 4.76 9.79
C TYR A 113 10.38 6.04 9.82
N ARG A 114 11.31 6.16 8.86
CA ARG A 114 12.10 7.38 8.66
C ARG A 114 11.27 8.49 8.03
N ALA A 115 10.43 8.12 7.08
CA ALA A 115 9.46 9.00 6.44
C ALA A 115 8.33 8.19 5.82
N PHE A 116 7.16 8.82 5.73
CA PHE A 116 6.02 8.35 4.97
C PHE A 116 5.74 9.29 3.80
N ILE A 117 5.54 8.71 2.61
CA ILE A 117 5.22 9.41 1.38
C ILE A 117 3.87 8.90 0.90
N GLY A 118 2.87 9.78 0.80
CA GLY A 118 1.55 9.45 0.28
C GLY A 118 1.36 9.97 -1.14
N THR A 119 0.87 9.14 -2.04
CA THR A 119 0.45 9.53 -3.39
C THR A 119 -1.00 9.13 -3.63
N GLY A 120 -1.83 10.05 -4.16
CA GLY A 120 -3.27 9.85 -4.19
C GLY A 120 -3.84 9.69 -2.77
N GLN A 121 -3.43 10.53 -1.84
CA GLN A 121 -3.71 10.42 -0.41
C GLN A 121 -5.22 10.37 -0.13
N MET A 122 -5.66 9.29 0.51
CA MET A 122 -7.02 9.15 1.03
C MET A 122 -7.13 9.87 2.38
N VAL A 123 -7.97 10.92 2.45
CA VAL A 123 -8.16 11.72 3.67
C VAL A 123 -9.49 11.38 4.34
N SER A 124 -10.59 11.42 3.57
CA SER A 124 -11.92 11.06 4.03
C SER A 124 -12.66 10.36 2.90
N GLN A 125 -12.68 9.02 2.93
CA GLN A 125 -13.32 8.22 1.88
C GLN A 125 -14.81 8.54 1.79
N SER A 126 -15.53 8.55 2.90
CA SER A 126 -16.97 8.78 2.91
C SER A 126 -17.34 10.18 2.37
N ALA A 127 -16.57 11.22 2.70
CA ALA A 127 -16.81 12.56 2.15
C ALA A 127 -16.51 12.61 0.64
N THR A 128 -15.43 11.99 0.20
CA THR A 128 -15.07 11.91 -1.21
C THR A 128 -16.13 11.14 -2.00
N ASP A 129 -16.58 10.01 -1.51
CA ASP A 129 -17.61 9.19 -2.17
C ASP A 129 -18.94 9.94 -2.27
N GLN A 130 -19.32 10.70 -1.23
CA GLN A 130 -20.55 11.51 -1.25
C GLN A 130 -20.48 12.62 -2.30
N ILE A 131 -19.34 13.32 -2.41
CA ILE A 131 -19.13 14.36 -3.41
C ILE A 131 -19.19 13.74 -4.81
N PHE A 132 -18.43 12.67 -5.02
CA PHE A 132 -18.36 11.99 -6.31
C PHE A 132 -19.73 11.45 -6.77
N TYR A 133 -20.49 10.86 -5.83
CA TYR A 133 -21.84 10.39 -6.09
C TYR A 133 -22.76 11.53 -6.53
N ASN A 134 -22.78 12.64 -5.78
CA ASN A 134 -23.63 13.78 -6.09
C ASN A 134 -23.28 14.42 -7.44
N ASP A 135 -21.99 14.59 -7.72
CA ASP A 135 -21.52 15.16 -9.00
C ASP A 135 -21.88 14.26 -10.18
N THR A 136 -21.69 12.95 -10.03
CA THR A 136 -22.06 11.96 -11.07
C THR A 136 -23.55 11.94 -11.32
N LEU A 137 -24.35 12.00 -10.26
CA LEU A 137 -25.82 12.02 -10.37
C LEU A 137 -26.30 13.32 -11.06
N ALA A 138 -25.73 14.47 -10.68
CA ALA A 138 -26.05 15.75 -11.30
C ALA A 138 -25.70 15.75 -12.80
N TRP A 139 -24.52 15.23 -13.16
CA TRP A 139 -24.11 15.08 -14.55
C TRP A 139 -25.05 14.16 -15.35
N ALA A 140 -25.39 13.01 -14.78
CA ALA A 140 -26.27 12.04 -15.43
C ALA A 140 -27.69 12.60 -15.64
N ALA A 141 -28.19 13.40 -14.69
CA ALA A 141 -29.51 14.04 -14.80
C ALA A 141 -29.57 15.08 -15.93
N VAL A 142 -28.51 15.84 -16.14
CA VAL A 142 -28.42 16.84 -17.24
C VAL A 142 -28.47 16.15 -18.62
N ASP A 143 -27.80 15.02 -18.75
CA ASP A 143 -27.70 14.27 -20.01
C ASP A 143 -28.89 13.31 -20.23
N GLY A 144 -29.90 13.29 -19.36
CA GLY A 144 -31.06 12.37 -19.46
C GLY A 144 -30.70 10.89 -19.38
N ARG A 145 -29.55 10.56 -18.78
CA ARG A 145 -29.02 9.20 -18.66
C ARG A 145 -29.48 8.46 -17.41
N VAL A 146 -30.30 9.11 -16.59
CA VAL A 146 -31.01 8.51 -15.46
C VAL A 146 -32.48 8.54 -15.79
N GLY A 147 -33.02 7.36 -16.08
CA GLY A 147 -34.44 7.11 -16.23
C GLY A 147 -34.83 6.00 -15.27
#